data_e76809b120da3ec3227473602a2113a2
#
_entry.id   e76809b120da3ec3227473602a2113a2
#
_cell.length_a   1.000
_cell.length_b   1.000
_cell.length_c   1.000
_cell.angle_alpha   90.00
_cell.angle_beta   90.00
_cell.angle_gamma   90.00
#
_symmetry.space_group_name_H-M   'P 1'
#
loop_
_entity.id
_entity.type
_entity.pdbx_description
1 polymer ?
#
loop_
_entity_poly.entity_id
_entity_poly.type
_entity_poly.pdbx_seq_one_letter_code
_entity_poly.pdbx_strand_id
1 'polypeptide(L)'
;MMGEEKRRAIEWDCARLVHHYANLNDAAQWAAAAALFVDDGLLFRPSAPDQPIAGRDAILEAFLARPPRTTRHVCANVVIDVLSSDSATGESAMLLFTSTGAPLVGSFHDRFTRTADGWRFQERKGSLIFSG
;
A
#
# COMPACT_ATOMS: atom_id res chain seq x y z
N MET A 1 27.81 4.37 3.22
CA MET A 1 26.75 5.37 3.52
C MET A 1 26.06 5.81 2.24
N MET A 2 24.76 5.87 2.29
CA MET A 2 23.95 6.27 1.12
C MET A 2 23.97 7.78 0.94
N GLY A 3 24.12 8.24 -0.31
CA GLY A 3 24.04 9.66 -0.62
C GLY A 3 22.62 10.19 -0.56
N GLU A 4 22.49 11.49 -0.43
CA GLU A 4 21.21 12.20 -0.30
C GLU A 4 20.32 12.01 -1.53
N GLU A 5 20.90 12.08 -2.74
CA GLU A 5 20.13 11.87 -3.97
C GLU A 5 19.52 10.49 -4.06
N LYS A 6 20.29 9.46 -3.69
CA LYS A 6 19.80 8.08 -3.70
C LYS A 6 18.68 7.89 -2.68
N ARG A 7 18.84 8.47 -1.49
CA ARG A 7 17.81 8.42 -0.46
C ARG A 7 16.50 9.04 -0.94
N ARG A 8 16.58 10.22 -1.54
CA ARG A 8 15.40 10.93 -2.07
C ARG A 8 14.72 10.14 -3.17
N ALA A 9 15.50 9.48 -4.04
CA ALA A 9 14.95 8.66 -5.10
C ALA A 9 14.16 7.48 -4.51
N ILE A 10 14.67 6.85 -3.46
CA ILE A 10 13.99 5.74 -2.80
C ILE A 10 12.70 6.25 -2.12
N GLU A 11 12.78 7.37 -1.42
CA GLU A 11 11.62 8.00 -0.79
C GLU A 11 10.52 8.28 -1.82
N TRP A 12 10.92 8.84 -2.96
CA TRP A 12 9.99 9.11 -4.06
C TRP A 12 9.35 7.83 -4.59
N ASP A 13 10.16 6.82 -4.89
CA ASP A 13 9.66 5.56 -5.46
C ASP A 13 8.69 4.86 -4.53
N CYS A 14 9.00 4.81 -3.24
CA CYS A 14 8.13 4.16 -2.25
C CYS A 14 6.84 4.95 -2.02
N ALA A 15 6.92 6.28 -1.91
CA ALA A 15 5.73 7.11 -1.78
C ALA A 15 4.82 6.98 -3.01
N ARG A 16 5.42 6.90 -4.21
CA ARG A 16 4.67 6.70 -5.43
C ARG A 16 3.87 5.40 -5.42
N LEU A 17 4.42 4.32 -4.84
CA LEU A 17 3.67 3.06 -4.70
C LEU A 17 2.41 3.24 -3.86
N VAL A 18 2.49 4.00 -2.78
CA VAL A 18 1.34 4.27 -1.92
C VAL A 18 0.23 4.96 -2.69
N HIS A 19 0.57 6.00 -3.44
CA HIS A 19 -0.42 6.75 -4.23
C HIS A 19 -0.96 5.92 -5.39
N HIS A 20 -0.07 5.21 -6.08
CA HIS A 20 -0.44 4.38 -7.23
C HIS A 20 -1.40 3.26 -6.82
N TYR A 21 -1.12 2.61 -5.71
CA TYR A 21 -1.98 1.56 -5.15
C TYR A 21 -3.41 2.08 -4.94
N ALA A 22 -3.55 3.27 -4.36
CA ALA A 22 -4.86 3.88 -4.12
C ALA A 22 -5.62 4.09 -5.44
N ASN A 23 -4.94 4.65 -6.44
CA ASN A 23 -5.57 4.93 -7.73
C ASN A 23 -5.96 3.64 -8.47
N LEU A 24 -5.11 2.61 -8.42
CA LEU A 24 -5.40 1.33 -9.06
C LEU A 24 -6.60 0.63 -8.41
N ASN A 25 -6.70 0.70 -7.08
CA ASN A 25 -7.85 0.15 -6.35
C ASN A 25 -9.12 0.86 -6.76
N ASP A 26 -9.12 2.19 -6.81
CA ASP A 26 -10.30 2.97 -7.17
C ASP A 26 -10.72 2.72 -8.63
N ALA A 27 -9.77 2.39 -9.50
CA ALA A 27 -10.05 2.07 -10.90
C ALA A 27 -10.35 0.59 -11.14
N ALA A 28 -10.38 -0.22 -10.08
CA ALA A 28 -10.57 -1.67 -10.15
C ALA A 28 -9.54 -2.37 -11.05
N GLN A 29 -8.32 -1.84 -11.09
CA GLN A 29 -7.21 -2.44 -11.83
C GLN A 29 -6.49 -3.45 -10.92
N TRP A 30 -7.16 -4.57 -10.66
CA TRP A 30 -6.75 -5.50 -9.61
C TRP A 30 -5.43 -6.20 -9.88
N ALA A 31 -5.19 -6.63 -11.11
CA ALA A 31 -3.93 -7.27 -11.48
C ALA A 31 -2.76 -6.30 -11.30
N ALA A 32 -2.92 -5.05 -11.71
CA ALA A 32 -1.88 -4.03 -11.56
C ALA A 32 -1.65 -3.69 -10.08
N ALA A 33 -2.72 -3.64 -9.28
CA ALA A 33 -2.59 -3.38 -7.84
C ALA A 33 -1.84 -4.52 -7.14
N ALA A 34 -2.17 -5.77 -7.45
CA ALA A 34 -1.48 -6.93 -6.88
C ALA A 34 -0.02 -6.98 -7.32
N ALA A 35 0.30 -6.54 -8.54
CA ALA A 35 1.66 -6.51 -9.06
C ALA A 35 2.58 -5.53 -8.31
N LEU A 36 2.03 -4.65 -7.46
CA LEU A 36 2.83 -3.78 -6.61
C LEU A 36 3.43 -4.50 -5.41
N PHE A 37 3.05 -5.75 -5.17
CA PHE A 37 3.59 -6.59 -4.11
C PHE A 37 4.66 -7.54 -4.66
N VAL A 38 5.61 -7.93 -3.80
CA VAL A 38 6.53 -9.03 -4.12
C VAL A 38 5.76 -10.36 -4.11
N ASP A 39 6.36 -11.43 -4.65
CA ASP A 39 5.71 -12.74 -4.77
C ASP A 39 5.16 -13.26 -3.45
N ASP A 40 5.91 -13.11 -2.37
CA ASP A 40 5.55 -13.54 -1.02
C ASP A 40 5.05 -12.39 -0.15
N GLY A 41 4.55 -11.32 -0.77
CA GLY A 41 4.06 -10.15 -0.07
C GLY A 41 2.86 -10.44 0.83
N LEU A 42 2.69 -9.61 1.86
CA LEU A 42 1.59 -9.73 2.81
C LEU A 42 0.70 -8.50 2.74
N LEU A 43 -0.60 -8.73 2.74
CA LEU A 43 -1.58 -7.65 2.83
C LEU A 43 -2.51 -7.88 4.02
N PHE A 44 -2.60 -6.88 4.89
CA PHE A 44 -3.58 -6.83 5.98
C PHE A 44 -4.57 -5.74 5.61
N ARG A 45 -5.79 -6.13 5.25
CA ARG A 45 -6.81 -5.16 4.81
C ARG A 45 -7.32 -4.34 5.99
N PRO A 46 -7.61 -3.04 5.82
CA PRO A 46 -8.12 -2.20 6.91
C PRO A 46 -9.39 -2.75 7.57
N SER A 47 -10.26 -3.41 6.79
CA SER A 47 -11.49 -4.01 7.29
C SER A 47 -11.28 -5.33 8.01
N ALA A 48 -10.11 -5.96 7.87
CA ALA A 48 -9.79 -7.24 8.49
C ALA A 48 -8.29 -7.27 8.86
N PRO A 49 -7.85 -6.38 9.78
CA PRO A 49 -6.42 -6.19 10.04
C PRO A 49 -5.73 -7.37 10.70
N ASP A 50 -6.50 -8.32 11.26
CA ASP A 50 -5.95 -9.51 11.91
C ASP A 50 -5.93 -10.74 11.00
N GLN A 51 -6.30 -10.57 9.72
CA GLN A 51 -6.38 -11.67 8.76
C GLN A 51 -5.46 -11.40 7.58
N PRO A 52 -4.16 -11.75 7.70
CA PRO A 52 -3.22 -11.52 6.62
C PRO A 52 -3.55 -12.36 5.39
N ILE A 53 -3.34 -11.75 4.22
CA ILE A 53 -3.42 -12.43 2.93
C ILE A 53 -1.98 -12.60 2.48
N ALA A 54 -1.54 -13.84 2.32
CA ALA A 54 -0.15 -14.16 2.05
C ALA A 54 0.06 -14.54 0.59
N GLY A 55 0.93 -13.80 -0.08
CA GLY A 55 1.32 -14.04 -1.46
C GLY A 55 0.55 -13.22 -2.47
N ARG A 56 1.24 -12.81 -3.52
CA ARG A 56 0.67 -11.97 -4.58
C ARG A 56 -0.57 -12.59 -5.22
N ASP A 57 -0.55 -13.92 -5.46
CA ASP A 57 -1.67 -14.59 -6.10
C ASP A 57 -2.91 -14.58 -5.21
N ALA A 58 -2.75 -14.81 -3.91
CA ALA A 58 -3.85 -14.76 -2.95
C ALA A 58 -4.38 -13.32 -2.81
N ILE A 59 -3.49 -12.33 -2.88
CA ILE A 59 -3.88 -10.91 -2.85
C ILE A 59 -4.75 -10.59 -4.07
N LEU A 60 -4.36 -11.06 -5.25
CA LEU A 60 -5.14 -10.85 -6.46
C LEU A 60 -6.51 -11.52 -6.36
N GLU A 61 -6.57 -12.76 -5.86
CA GLU A 61 -7.84 -13.46 -5.67
C GLU A 61 -8.77 -12.68 -4.73
N ALA A 62 -8.22 -12.15 -3.64
CA ALA A 62 -9.00 -11.36 -2.69
C ALA A 62 -9.54 -10.08 -3.33
N PHE A 63 -8.76 -9.42 -4.19
CA PHE A 63 -9.22 -8.25 -4.92
C PHE A 63 -10.34 -8.59 -5.90
N LEU A 64 -10.17 -9.67 -6.66
CA LEU A 64 -11.16 -10.09 -7.64
C LEU A 64 -12.48 -10.53 -7.00
N ALA A 65 -12.45 -10.95 -5.74
CA ALA A 65 -13.64 -11.36 -5.00
C ALA A 65 -14.45 -10.18 -4.44
N ARG A 66 -13.94 -8.96 -4.53
CA ARG A 66 -14.64 -7.78 -4.01
C ARG A 66 -15.87 -7.48 -4.87
N PRO A 67 -17.02 -7.18 -4.23
CA PRO A 67 -18.17 -6.70 -4.98
C PRO A 67 -17.85 -5.34 -5.62
N PRO A 68 -18.40 -5.06 -6.81
CA PRO A 68 -18.21 -3.75 -7.43
C PRO A 68 -18.75 -2.63 -6.55
N ARG A 69 -17.97 -1.55 -6.42
CA ARG A 69 -18.39 -0.36 -5.68
C ARG A 69 -17.59 0.84 -6.15
N THR A 70 -18.13 2.02 -5.93
CA THR A 70 -17.44 3.27 -6.23
C THR A 70 -16.68 3.70 -4.98
N THR A 71 -15.37 3.88 -5.10
CA THR A 71 -14.53 4.32 -4.01
C THR A 71 -13.55 5.40 -4.45
N ARG A 72 -13.13 6.21 -3.49
CA ARG A 72 -12.01 7.12 -3.68
C ARG A 72 -11.15 7.05 -2.41
N HIS A 73 -9.91 6.57 -2.58
CA HIS A 73 -8.93 6.60 -1.52
C HIS A 73 -8.11 7.88 -1.64
N VAL A 74 -7.92 8.57 -0.52
CA VAL A 74 -7.01 9.71 -0.43
C VAL A 74 -5.95 9.35 0.60
N CYS A 75 -4.69 9.24 0.16
CA CYS A 75 -3.56 8.97 1.03
C CYS A 75 -2.80 10.26 1.28
N ALA A 76 -2.46 10.51 2.54
CA ALA A 76 -1.78 11.73 2.94
C ALA A 76 -0.80 11.43 4.06
N ASN A 77 -0.01 12.42 4.43
CA ASN A 77 0.97 12.29 5.52
C ASN A 77 1.89 11.09 5.29
N VAL A 78 2.33 10.92 4.05
CA VAL A 78 3.19 9.80 3.67
C VAL A 78 4.60 10.10 4.11
N VAL A 79 5.15 9.24 4.97
CA VAL A 79 6.53 9.35 5.44
C VAL A 79 7.23 8.02 5.15
N ILE A 80 8.30 8.09 4.41
CA ILE A 80 9.11 6.91 4.04
C ILE A 80 10.45 7.01 4.78
N ASP A 81 10.81 5.94 5.46
CA ASP A 81 12.10 5.81 6.13
C ASP A 81 12.96 4.79 5.40
N VAL A 82 14.05 5.25 4.84
CA VAL A 82 14.98 4.39 4.09
C VAL A 82 15.92 3.70 5.07
N LEU A 83 15.87 2.36 5.10
CA LEU A 83 16.69 1.55 6.00
C LEU A 83 18.01 1.14 5.36
N SER A 84 17.98 0.85 4.06
CA SER A 84 19.15 0.45 3.27
C SER A 84 18.88 0.71 1.80
N SER A 85 19.81 0.37 0.92
CA SER A 85 19.60 0.47 -0.51
C SER A 85 18.50 -0.48 -1.02
N ASP A 86 18.09 -1.46 -0.21
CA ASP A 86 17.16 -2.50 -0.62
C ASP A 86 15.89 -2.58 0.25
N SER A 87 15.80 -1.80 1.32
CA SER A 87 14.65 -1.85 2.22
C SER A 87 14.26 -0.49 2.76
N ALA A 88 12.96 -0.31 2.94
CA ALA A 88 12.38 0.91 3.49
C ALA A 88 11.09 0.58 4.21
N THR A 89 10.67 1.47 5.10
CA THR A 89 9.36 1.42 5.74
C THR A 89 8.60 2.69 5.42
N GLY A 90 7.29 2.64 5.60
CA GLY A 90 6.46 3.82 5.40
C GLY A 90 5.22 3.79 6.25
N GLU A 91 4.69 4.97 6.51
CA GLU A 91 3.36 5.10 7.10
C GLU A 91 2.60 6.22 6.41
N SER A 92 1.30 6.10 6.37
CA SER A 92 0.44 7.08 5.73
C SER A 92 -0.94 7.09 6.37
N ALA A 93 -1.61 8.23 6.25
CA ALA A 93 -3.02 8.35 6.60
C ALA A 93 -3.87 8.01 5.36
N MET A 94 -5.05 7.47 5.59
CA MET A 94 -5.94 7.09 4.51
C MET A 94 -7.36 7.55 4.81
N LEU A 95 -7.98 8.18 3.82
CA LEU A 95 -9.41 8.47 3.81
C LEU A 95 -10.04 7.63 2.70
N LEU A 96 -11.12 6.94 3.03
CA LEU A 96 -11.86 6.17 2.05
C LEU A 96 -13.26 6.74 1.92
N PHE A 97 -13.54 7.29 0.75
CA PHE A 97 -14.87 7.79 0.41
C PHE A 97 -15.61 6.73 -0.39
N THR A 98 -16.86 6.47 -0.05
CA THR A 98 -17.74 5.59 -0.80
C THR A 98 -18.93 6.40 -1.28
N SER A 99 -19.81 5.80 -2.10
CA SER A 99 -20.99 6.49 -2.59
C SER A 99 -22.02 6.74 -1.49
N THR A 100 -21.87 6.12 -0.33
CA THR A 100 -22.82 6.24 0.79
C THR A 100 -22.06 6.35 2.11
N GLY A 101 -22.64 7.15 3.02
CA GLY A 101 -22.10 7.28 4.38
C GLY A 101 -20.93 8.23 4.52
N ALA A 102 -20.46 8.34 5.75
CA ALA A 102 -19.31 9.17 6.07
C ALA A 102 -18.01 8.48 5.61
N PRO A 103 -16.95 9.24 5.31
CA PRO A 103 -15.67 8.64 4.96
C PRO A 103 -15.09 7.83 6.13
N LEU A 104 -14.42 6.75 5.77
CA LEU A 104 -13.66 5.95 6.74
C LEU A 104 -12.26 6.54 6.84
N VAL A 105 -11.71 6.57 8.06
CA VAL A 105 -10.38 7.10 8.33
C VAL A 105 -9.52 5.96 8.86
N GLY A 106 -8.34 5.85 8.30
CA GLY A 106 -7.43 4.78 8.71
C GLY A 106 -5.98 5.12 8.45
N SER A 107 -5.15 4.11 8.56
CA SER A 107 -3.71 4.23 8.39
C SER A 107 -3.18 3.02 7.64
N PHE A 108 -2.03 3.21 6.98
CA PHE A 108 -1.23 2.12 6.44
C PHE A 108 0.17 2.17 7.03
N HIS A 109 0.69 0.98 7.33
CA HIS A 109 2.08 0.78 7.73
C HIS A 109 2.69 -0.21 6.75
N ASP A 110 3.73 0.21 6.06
CA ASP A 110 4.28 -0.50 4.92
C ASP A 110 5.74 -0.88 5.12
N ARG A 111 6.11 -2.02 4.54
CA ARG A 111 7.52 -2.39 4.32
C ARG A 111 7.71 -2.57 2.82
N PHE A 112 8.79 -2.00 2.31
CA PHE A 112 9.14 -2.02 0.90
C PHE A 112 10.44 -2.76 0.68
N THR A 113 10.52 -3.46 -0.44
CA THR A 113 11.72 -4.17 -0.87
C THR A 113 12.06 -3.76 -2.30
N ARG A 114 13.34 -3.54 -2.55
CA ARG A 114 13.82 -3.31 -3.90
C ARG A 114 13.96 -4.64 -4.61
N THR A 115 13.40 -4.72 -5.83
CA THR A 115 13.48 -5.90 -6.68
C THR A 115 14.17 -5.53 -8.00
N ALA A 116 14.40 -6.53 -8.85
CA ALA A 116 14.92 -6.30 -10.20
C ALA A 116 14.01 -5.37 -11.01
N ASP A 117 12.71 -5.36 -10.71
CA ASP A 117 11.70 -4.55 -11.40
C ASP A 117 11.38 -3.24 -10.68
N GLY A 118 12.14 -2.89 -9.65
CA GLY A 118 11.93 -1.68 -8.85
C GLY A 118 11.40 -1.98 -7.45
N TRP A 119 10.97 -0.94 -6.78
CA TRP A 119 10.44 -1.06 -5.42
C TRP A 119 9.04 -1.66 -5.43
N ARG A 120 8.77 -2.52 -4.43
CA ARG A 120 7.47 -3.20 -4.27
C ARG A 120 7.13 -3.30 -2.79
N PHE A 121 5.85 -3.50 -2.49
CA PHE A 121 5.43 -3.80 -1.12
C PHE A 121 5.87 -5.21 -0.74
N GLN A 122 6.60 -5.33 0.35
CA GLN A 122 6.84 -6.60 1.03
C GLN A 122 5.66 -6.90 1.94
N GLU A 123 5.15 -5.88 2.60
CA GLU A 123 4.03 -5.99 3.51
C GLU A 123 3.28 -4.66 3.54
N ARG A 124 1.96 -4.75 3.51
CA ARG A 124 1.12 -3.57 3.68
C ARG A 124 0.08 -3.84 4.74
N LYS A 125 0.13 -3.11 5.86
CA LYS A 125 -0.83 -3.25 6.96
C LYS A 125 -1.76 -2.05 6.98
N GLY A 126 -3.05 -2.31 6.71
CA GLY A 126 -4.09 -1.31 6.84
C GLY A 126 -4.81 -1.42 8.17
N SER A 127 -5.38 -0.31 8.63
CA SER A 127 -6.17 -0.25 9.84
C SER A 127 -7.19 0.88 9.71
N LEU A 128 -8.37 0.70 10.30
CA LEU A 128 -9.36 1.77 10.45
C LEU A 128 -9.19 2.50 11.78
N ILE A 129 -8.13 2.18 12.52
CA ILE A 129 -7.76 2.87 13.75
C ILE A 129 -6.71 3.93 13.39
N PHE A 130 -6.90 5.14 13.88
CA PHE A 130 -5.98 6.24 13.63
C PHE A 130 -5.48 6.85 14.94
N SER A 131 -5.16 6.02 15.88
CA SER A 131 -4.53 6.47 17.11
C SER A 131 -3.09 6.89 16.82
N GLY A 132 -2.72 7.98 17.33
CA GLY A 132 -1.35 8.44 17.27
C GLY A 132 -0.38 7.52 18.00
#